data_927a4c9c48631635189096506ef9c846
#
_entry.id   927a4c9c48631635189096506ef9c846
#
_cell.length_a   1.000
_cell.length_b   1.000
_cell.length_c   1.000
_cell.angle_alpha   90.00
_cell.angle_beta   90.00
_cell.angle_gamma   90.00
#
_symmetry.space_group_name_H-M   'P 1'
#
loop_
_entity.id
_entity.type
_entity.pdbx_description
1 polymer ?
#
loop_
_entity_poly.entity_id
_entity_poly.type
_entity_poly.pdbx_seq_one_letter_code
_entity_poly.pdbx_strand_id
1 'polypeptide(L)'
;KTGGALNKITSVTKNAKNTVSIIVKQSSDIKDKNSLNGLSVGYLRNIGTAGSAAMLEDLSKSNIKMEQIQYDSMTALLEAFYNGEVDSIIINESSRSQILDMETYSNFDSNTRVVYQTSFKVKNNDSASAVSDITSKPFNVLISGSDTRGGFDENGRSDVIMVATVNPKSHTILLTSVPRDFYVTTACDAGDGCMQGALDKITHTGIHGTNTTKRTVEKLLGIEINYTFKVGFDTVTDIVDAIGGVDVTVEPGYECDNFLHAPGLS
;
A
#
# COMPACT_ATOMS: atom_id res chain seq x y z
N LYS A 1 5.27 -28.09 -14.10
CA LYS A 1 4.63 -27.42 -12.93
C LYS A 1 5.17 -26.00 -12.65
N THR A 2 6.33 -25.62 -13.19
CA THR A 2 6.98 -24.30 -13.00
C THR A 2 6.32 -23.15 -13.77
N GLY A 3 5.59 -23.40 -14.85
CA GLY A 3 4.95 -22.37 -15.67
C GLY A 3 3.80 -21.61 -14.97
N GLY A 4 3.12 -22.23 -14.00
CA GLY A 4 2.02 -21.60 -13.26
C GLY A 4 2.49 -20.59 -12.21
N ALA A 5 3.62 -20.85 -11.57
CA ALA A 5 4.21 -19.95 -10.56
C ALA A 5 4.83 -18.72 -11.26
N LEU A 6 5.54 -18.90 -12.36
CA LEU A 6 6.09 -17.79 -13.15
C LEU A 6 5.00 -16.87 -13.70
N ASN A 7 3.86 -17.42 -14.16
CA ASN A 7 2.73 -16.61 -14.63
C ASN A 7 2.07 -15.81 -13.48
N LYS A 8 2.06 -16.32 -12.26
CA LYS A 8 1.61 -15.56 -11.07
C LYS A 8 2.57 -14.41 -10.72
N ILE A 9 3.87 -14.65 -10.84
CA ILE A 9 4.92 -13.67 -10.52
C ILE A 9 5.01 -12.56 -11.58
N THR A 10 4.70 -12.87 -12.85
CA THR A 10 4.79 -11.91 -13.96
C THR A 10 3.47 -11.26 -14.34
N SER A 11 2.35 -11.63 -13.71
CA SER A 11 1.08 -10.96 -13.95
C SER A 11 1.07 -9.58 -13.30
N VAL A 12 1.41 -8.56 -14.08
CA VAL A 12 1.11 -7.17 -13.71
C VAL A 12 -0.40 -7.04 -13.63
N THR A 13 -0.95 -6.96 -12.43
CA THR A 13 -2.36 -6.70 -12.24
C THR A 13 -2.66 -5.28 -12.71
N LYS A 14 -3.38 -5.16 -13.82
CA LYS A 14 -3.76 -3.86 -14.41
C LYS A 14 -4.64 -3.01 -13.49
N ASN A 15 -5.18 -3.59 -12.41
CA ASN A 15 -6.03 -2.91 -11.44
C ASN A 15 -5.68 -3.40 -10.04
N ALA A 16 -5.37 -2.48 -9.13
CA ALA A 16 -5.34 -2.76 -7.71
C ALA A 16 -6.76 -2.70 -7.14
N LYS A 17 -7.08 -3.60 -6.23
CA LYS A 17 -8.33 -3.57 -5.46
C LYS A 17 -8.02 -2.95 -4.11
N ASN A 18 -8.57 -1.77 -3.85
CA ASN A 18 -8.43 -1.10 -2.57
C ASN A 18 -9.73 -1.20 -1.77
N THR A 19 -9.60 -1.30 -0.46
CA THR A 19 -10.71 -1.32 0.50
C THR A 19 -10.85 0.04 1.14
N VAL A 20 -12.10 0.50 1.27
CA VAL A 20 -12.46 1.74 1.95
C VAL A 20 -13.51 1.44 3.00
N SER A 21 -13.36 2.04 4.18
CA SER A 21 -14.18 1.77 5.35
C SER A 21 -14.83 3.02 5.92
N ILE A 22 -16.02 2.84 6.47
CA ILE A 22 -16.63 3.78 7.41
C ILE A 22 -16.28 3.34 8.82
N ILE A 23 -15.64 4.24 9.54
CA ILE A 23 -15.16 4.04 10.90
C ILE A 23 -15.98 4.89 11.85
N VAL A 24 -16.34 4.31 12.99
CA VAL A 24 -16.98 4.97 14.11
C VAL A 24 -16.19 4.73 15.40
N LYS A 25 -16.44 5.51 16.45
CA LYS A 25 -15.86 5.25 17.78
C LYS A 25 -16.34 3.89 18.28
N GLN A 26 -15.50 3.19 19.02
CA GLN A 26 -15.85 1.90 19.62
C GLN A 26 -17.12 1.98 20.49
N SER A 27 -17.32 3.11 21.17
CA SER A 27 -18.49 3.38 22.02
C SER A 27 -19.75 3.84 21.29
N SER A 28 -19.70 3.97 19.94
CA SER A 28 -20.84 4.46 19.14
C SER A 28 -21.97 3.44 19.09
N ASP A 29 -23.21 3.93 19.09
CA ASP A 29 -24.42 3.10 18.93
C ASP A 29 -24.72 2.72 17.45
N ILE A 30 -23.95 3.25 16.49
CA ILE A 30 -24.09 2.97 15.04
C ILE A 30 -23.66 1.53 14.78
N LYS A 31 -24.60 0.63 14.47
CA LYS A 31 -24.33 -0.82 14.41
C LYS A 31 -24.01 -1.33 13.00
N ASP A 32 -24.63 -0.74 11.99
CA ASP A 32 -24.59 -1.22 10.60
C ASP A 32 -24.72 -0.07 9.61
N LYS A 33 -24.66 -0.41 8.32
CA LYS A 33 -24.81 0.50 7.19
C LYS A 33 -26.08 1.35 7.27
N ASN A 34 -27.21 0.76 7.68
CA ASN A 34 -28.51 1.46 7.68
C ASN A 34 -28.58 2.53 8.77
N SER A 35 -27.87 2.29 9.88
CA SER A 35 -27.78 3.24 10.98
C SER A 35 -27.01 4.52 10.65
N LEU A 36 -26.35 4.57 9.46
CA LEU A 36 -25.60 5.76 8.99
C LEU A 36 -26.50 6.83 8.39
N ASN A 37 -27.76 6.52 8.06
CA ASN A 37 -28.63 7.46 7.36
C ASN A 37 -28.95 8.70 8.21
N GLY A 38 -28.69 9.88 7.67
CA GLY A 38 -28.91 11.18 8.33
C GLY A 38 -27.76 11.62 9.24
N LEU A 39 -26.70 10.81 9.41
CA LEU A 39 -25.53 11.14 10.21
C LEU A 39 -24.45 11.86 9.38
N SER A 40 -23.49 12.47 10.07
CA SER A 40 -22.35 13.14 9.45
C SER A 40 -21.19 12.17 9.16
N VAL A 41 -20.48 12.43 8.07
CA VAL A 41 -19.27 11.69 7.70
C VAL A 41 -18.15 12.62 7.24
N GLY A 42 -16.99 12.50 7.91
CA GLY A 42 -15.78 13.20 7.54
C GLY A 42 -14.94 12.40 6.56
N TYR A 43 -14.29 13.06 5.60
CA TYR A 43 -13.33 12.44 4.69
C TYR A 43 -12.33 13.44 4.13
N LEU A 44 -11.23 12.94 3.56
CA LEU A 44 -10.18 13.79 2.99
C LEU A 44 -10.58 14.35 1.62
N ARG A 45 -10.33 15.66 1.43
CA ARG A 45 -10.66 16.38 0.18
C ARG A 45 -9.74 16.00 -0.98
N ASN A 46 -8.45 15.83 -0.73
CA ASN A 46 -7.41 15.75 -1.76
C ASN A 46 -6.64 14.42 -1.78
N ILE A 47 -6.87 13.54 -0.80
CA ILE A 47 -6.15 12.27 -0.64
C ILE A 47 -7.16 11.13 -0.60
N GLY A 48 -6.92 10.05 -1.35
CA GLY A 48 -7.79 8.88 -1.36
C GLY A 48 -9.20 9.14 -1.88
N THR A 49 -9.37 10.16 -2.72
CA THR A 49 -10.67 10.63 -3.22
C THR A 49 -11.47 9.57 -3.97
N ALA A 50 -10.79 8.65 -4.67
CA ALA A 50 -11.45 7.52 -5.35
C ALA A 50 -12.15 6.59 -4.38
N GLY A 51 -11.55 6.33 -3.21
CA GLY A 51 -12.15 5.53 -2.14
C GLY A 51 -13.34 6.20 -1.51
N SER A 52 -13.21 7.48 -1.15
CA SER A 52 -14.32 8.26 -0.59
C SER A 52 -15.49 8.35 -1.57
N ALA A 53 -15.21 8.62 -2.86
CA ALA A 53 -16.23 8.64 -3.90
C ALA A 53 -16.95 7.29 -4.06
N ALA A 54 -16.19 6.19 -4.08
CA ALA A 54 -16.76 4.85 -4.20
C ALA A 54 -17.65 4.50 -3.00
N MET A 55 -17.25 4.87 -1.78
CA MET A 55 -18.05 4.67 -0.57
C MET A 55 -19.34 5.47 -0.63
N LEU A 56 -19.26 6.77 -0.94
CA LEU A 56 -20.43 7.65 -1.00
C LEU A 56 -21.41 7.24 -2.11
N GLU A 57 -20.90 6.78 -3.25
CA GLU A 57 -21.72 6.23 -4.33
C GLU A 57 -22.46 4.95 -3.89
N ASP A 58 -21.75 4.04 -3.19
CA ASP A 58 -22.34 2.79 -2.71
C ASP A 58 -23.43 3.02 -1.64
N LEU A 59 -23.21 3.97 -0.73
CA LEU A 59 -24.24 4.42 0.22
C LEU A 59 -25.46 5.01 -0.49
N SER A 60 -25.22 5.86 -1.48
CA SER A 60 -26.30 6.47 -2.28
C SER A 60 -27.15 5.42 -3.02
N LYS A 61 -26.53 4.39 -3.59
CA LYS A 61 -27.24 3.24 -4.21
C LYS A 61 -28.13 2.49 -3.22
N SER A 62 -27.77 2.54 -1.95
CA SER A 62 -28.57 1.95 -0.85
C SER A 62 -29.56 2.92 -0.21
N ASN A 63 -29.81 4.10 -0.84
CA ASN A 63 -30.64 5.19 -0.32
C ASN A 63 -30.22 5.72 1.06
N ILE A 64 -28.94 5.61 1.40
CA ILE A 64 -28.36 6.15 2.62
C ILE A 64 -27.77 7.53 2.30
N LYS A 65 -28.27 8.56 2.97
CA LYS A 65 -27.81 9.93 2.83
C LYS A 65 -27.08 10.35 4.09
N MET A 66 -25.87 10.89 3.95
CA MET A 66 -25.07 11.41 5.04
C MET A 66 -24.71 12.87 4.80
N GLU A 67 -24.53 13.63 5.87
CA GLU A 67 -23.93 14.96 5.80
C GLU A 67 -22.41 14.79 5.56
N GLN A 68 -21.93 15.34 4.45
CA GLN A 68 -20.55 15.13 3.97
C GLN A 68 -19.67 16.31 4.35
N ILE A 69 -18.63 16.06 5.15
CA ILE A 69 -17.70 17.09 5.62
C ILE A 69 -16.29 16.75 5.16
N GLN A 70 -15.65 17.69 4.45
CA GLN A 70 -14.32 17.51 3.88
C GLN A 70 -13.23 18.14 4.74
N TYR A 71 -12.12 17.41 4.91
CA TYR A 71 -10.94 17.86 5.64
C TYR A 71 -9.70 17.86 4.74
N ASP A 72 -8.79 18.79 4.99
CA ASP A 72 -7.58 18.98 4.17
C ASP A 72 -6.42 18.08 4.59
N SER A 73 -6.45 17.55 5.83
CA SER A 73 -5.40 16.67 6.36
C SER A 73 -5.97 15.53 7.19
N MET A 74 -5.19 14.44 7.31
CA MET A 74 -5.55 13.31 8.17
C MET A 74 -5.66 13.74 9.64
N THR A 75 -4.77 14.62 10.10
CA THR A 75 -4.81 15.14 11.48
C THR A 75 -6.12 15.89 11.74
N ALA A 76 -6.52 16.82 10.87
CA ALA A 76 -7.76 17.56 11.02
C ALA A 76 -9.00 16.64 11.00
N LEU A 77 -9.00 15.62 10.13
CA LEU A 77 -10.07 14.62 10.07
C LEU A 77 -10.19 13.84 11.39
N LEU A 78 -9.06 13.38 11.92
CA LEU A 78 -9.03 12.60 13.16
C LEU A 78 -9.38 13.47 14.38
N GLU A 79 -8.88 14.70 14.46
CA GLU A 79 -9.26 15.66 15.52
C GLU A 79 -10.76 15.89 15.54
N ALA A 80 -11.38 16.21 14.41
CA ALA A 80 -12.81 16.41 14.29
C ALA A 80 -13.60 15.15 14.71
N PHE A 81 -13.14 13.97 14.29
CA PHE A 81 -13.75 12.70 14.65
C PHE A 81 -13.69 12.44 16.16
N TYR A 82 -12.53 12.60 16.79
CA TYR A 82 -12.37 12.37 18.22
C TYR A 82 -13.06 13.43 19.06
N ASN A 83 -13.16 14.68 18.58
CA ASN A 83 -13.94 15.75 19.22
C ASN A 83 -15.46 15.55 19.07
N GLY A 84 -15.91 14.66 18.18
CA GLY A 84 -17.34 14.42 17.95
C GLY A 84 -18.00 15.44 17.03
N GLU A 85 -17.21 16.13 16.21
CA GLU A 85 -17.70 17.06 15.18
C GLU A 85 -18.31 16.32 13.99
N VAL A 86 -17.91 15.05 13.81
CA VAL A 86 -18.50 14.10 12.86
C VAL A 86 -18.80 12.78 13.54
N ASP A 87 -19.88 12.11 13.12
CA ASP A 87 -20.31 10.82 13.68
C ASP A 87 -19.43 9.66 13.21
N SER A 88 -18.89 9.78 12.00
CA SER A 88 -18.08 8.77 11.33
C SER A 88 -17.05 9.37 10.40
N ILE A 89 -16.08 8.57 10.00
CA ILE A 89 -15.08 8.95 9.00
C ILE A 89 -14.94 7.86 7.91
N ILE A 90 -14.59 8.30 6.70
CA ILE A 90 -14.19 7.41 5.60
C ILE A 90 -12.68 7.40 5.54
N ILE A 91 -12.09 6.20 5.59
CA ILE A 91 -10.66 5.99 5.38
C ILE A 91 -10.41 4.90 4.34
N ASN A 92 -9.38 5.07 3.54
CA ASN A 92 -8.80 3.96 2.78
C ASN A 92 -8.03 3.07 3.75
N GLU A 93 -8.25 1.77 3.72
CA GLU A 93 -7.58 0.83 4.63
C GLU A 93 -6.05 0.83 4.44
N SER A 94 -5.57 1.14 3.24
CA SER A 94 -4.15 1.35 2.97
C SER A 94 -3.52 2.49 3.80
N SER A 95 -4.31 3.46 4.25
CA SER A 95 -3.85 4.57 5.09
C SER A 95 -3.93 4.29 6.61
N ARG A 96 -4.51 3.14 7.01
CA ARG A 96 -4.68 2.80 8.45
C ARG A 96 -3.34 2.77 9.19
N SER A 97 -2.32 2.21 8.57
CA SER A 97 -0.98 2.15 9.16
C SER A 97 -0.36 3.54 9.40
N GLN A 98 -0.65 4.53 8.53
CA GLN A 98 -0.21 5.92 8.77
C GLN A 98 -0.87 6.51 10.01
N ILE A 99 -2.15 6.20 10.26
CA ILE A 99 -2.87 6.66 11.46
C ILE A 99 -2.24 6.05 12.70
N LEU A 100 -1.94 4.75 12.68
CA LEU A 100 -1.31 4.04 13.80
C LEU A 100 0.13 4.51 14.09
N ASP A 101 0.84 5.01 13.08
CA ASP A 101 2.18 5.60 13.23
C ASP A 101 2.15 7.00 13.88
N MET A 102 0.98 7.64 13.95
CA MET A 102 0.80 8.90 14.70
C MET A 102 0.69 8.59 16.19
N GLU A 103 1.62 9.08 17.02
CA GLU A 103 1.68 8.83 18.46
C GLU A 103 0.32 9.04 19.15
N THR A 104 -0.36 10.14 18.82
CA THR A 104 -1.69 10.50 19.38
C THR A 104 -2.78 9.49 19.03
N TYR A 105 -2.65 8.77 17.90
CA TYR A 105 -3.66 7.87 17.36
C TYR A 105 -3.20 6.41 17.30
N SER A 106 -2.12 6.06 18.00
CA SER A 106 -1.57 4.69 18.03
C SER A 106 -2.58 3.63 18.52
N ASN A 107 -3.59 4.05 19.29
CA ASN A 107 -4.69 3.21 19.76
C ASN A 107 -5.94 3.29 18.85
N PHE A 108 -5.81 3.74 17.60
CA PHE A 108 -6.94 3.91 16.70
C PHE A 108 -7.78 2.65 16.55
N ASP A 109 -7.17 1.50 16.35
CA ASP A 109 -7.87 0.22 16.16
C ASP A 109 -8.64 -0.27 17.40
N SER A 110 -8.14 0.03 18.60
CA SER A 110 -8.85 -0.31 19.86
C SER A 110 -9.97 0.66 20.20
N ASN A 111 -9.86 1.91 19.77
CA ASN A 111 -10.80 2.99 20.05
C ASN A 111 -11.89 3.15 18.99
N THR A 112 -11.78 2.41 17.89
CA THR A 112 -12.69 2.52 16.75
C THR A 112 -13.10 1.15 16.23
N ARG A 113 -14.11 1.13 15.39
CA ARG A 113 -14.52 -0.06 14.68
C ARG A 113 -15.07 0.27 13.29
N VAL A 114 -14.97 -0.69 12.38
CA VAL A 114 -15.55 -0.62 11.07
C VAL A 114 -17.04 -0.93 11.15
N VAL A 115 -17.87 -0.06 10.57
CA VAL A 115 -19.32 -0.27 10.44
C VAL A 115 -19.68 -0.81 9.06
N TYR A 116 -18.99 -0.30 8.05
CA TYR A 116 -19.23 -0.71 6.67
C TYR A 116 -17.93 -0.64 5.85
N GLN A 117 -17.78 -1.59 4.94
CA GLN A 117 -16.67 -1.64 3.99
C GLN A 117 -17.18 -1.86 2.57
N THR A 118 -16.52 -1.22 1.63
CA THR A 118 -16.65 -1.54 0.20
C THR A 118 -15.27 -1.53 -0.44
N SER A 119 -15.18 -2.03 -1.65
CA SER A 119 -13.92 -2.06 -2.39
C SER A 119 -14.07 -1.40 -3.75
N PHE A 120 -13.00 -0.76 -4.20
CA PHE A 120 -12.95 -0.11 -5.49
C PHE A 120 -11.67 -0.50 -6.23
N LYS A 121 -11.69 -0.39 -7.56
CA LYS A 121 -10.53 -0.69 -8.39
C LYS A 121 -9.79 0.60 -8.72
N VAL A 122 -8.49 0.60 -8.47
CA VAL A 122 -7.57 1.65 -8.93
C VAL A 122 -6.82 1.13 -10.14
N LYS A 123 -6.80 1.91 -11.20
CA LYS A 123 -6.05 1.56 -12.40
C LYS A 123 -4.56 1.72 -12.09
N ASN A 124 -3.82 0.62 -12.14
CA ASN A 124 -2.37 0.69 -12.11
C ASN A 124 -1.89 1.26 -13.45
N ASN A 125 -1.45 2.50 -13.42
CA ASN A 125 -0.82 3.15 -14.57
C ASN A 125 0.67 2.79 -14.66
N ASP A 126 1.03 1.53 -14.43
CA ASP A 126 2.41 1.07 -14.50
C ASP A 126 2.85 1.06 -15.98
N SER A 127 3.37 2.20 -16.42
CA SER A 127 4.00 2.33 -17.73
C SER A 127 5.43 1.81 -17.61
N ALA A 128 5.61 0.51 -17.84
CA ALA A 128 6.95 -0.05 -17.99
C ALA A 128 7.63 0.59 -19.20
N SER A 129 8.74 1.29 -18.97
CA SER A 129 9.65 1.74 -20.03
C SER A 129 10.50 0.54 -20.49
N ALA A 130 9.86 -0.42 -21.14
CA ALA A 130 10.51 -1.67 -21.52
C ALA A 130 11.75 -1.43 -22.38
N VAL A 131 12.88 -2.03 -21.97
CA VAL A 131 14.12 -1.98 -22.74
C VAL A 131 14.00 -2.90 -23.96
N SER A 132 14.31 -2.39 -25.14
CA SER A 132 14.14 -3.11 -26.41
C SER A 132 15.02 -4.37 -26.54
N ASP A 133 16.12 -4.45 -25.77
CA ASP A 133 17.02 -5.60 -25.75
C ASP A 133 17.65 -5.74 -24.35
N ILE A 134 17.01 -6.54 -23.51
CA ILE A 134 17.45 -6.83 -22.13
C ILE A 134 18.72 -7.71 -22.07
N THR A 135 19.14 -8.28 -23.19
CA THR A 135 20.35 -9.13 -23.24
C THR A 135 21.61 -8.30 -23.48
N SER A 136 21.47 -7.08 -23.98
CA SER A 136 22.62 -6.22 -24.33
C SER A 136 22.59 -4.83 -23.69
N LYS A 137 21.44 -4.34 -23.24
CA LYS A 137 21.29 -2.99 -22.67
C LYS A 137 21.11 -3.07 -21.15
N PRO A 138 21.76 -2.18 -20.39
CA PRO A 138 21.46 -2.04 -18.96
C PRO A 138 20.01 -1.65 -18.72
N PHE A 139 19.44 -2.12 -17.59
CA PHE A 139 18.11 -1.76 -17.15
C PHE A 139 18.00 -1.76 -15.62
N ASN A 140 17.03 -1.02 -15.11
CA ASN A 140 16.75 -0.90 -13.69
C ASN A 140 15.41 -1.58 -13.35
N VAL A 141 15.42 -2.35 -12.28
CA VAL A 141 14.23 -2.99 -11.70
C VAL A 141 14.00 -2.46 -10.30
N LEU A 142 12.85 -1.86 -10.06
CA LEU A 142 12.43 -1.55 -8.69
C LEU A 142 11.85 -2.81 -8.06
N ILE A 143 12.38 -3.16 -6.90
CA ILE A 143 11.85 -4.20 -6.03
C ILE A 143 11.21 -3.48 -4.84
N SER A 144 9.88 -3.61 -4.72
CA SER A 144 9.10 -3.00 -3.65
C SER A 144 8.46 -4.10 -2.81
N GLY A 145 8.87 -4.23 -1.55
CA GLY A 145 8.30 -5.15 -0.58
C GLY A 145 7.20 -4.49 0.24
N SER A 146 6.07 -5.16 0.40
CA SER A 146 4.95 -4.68 1.20
C SER A 146 4.62 -5.64 2.33
N ASP A 147 4.24 -5.09 3.48
CA ASP A 147 3.79 -5.85 4.66
C ASP A 147 2.32 -6.28 4.57
N THR A 148 1.63 -5.96 3.47
CA THR A 148 0.24 -6.36 3.30
C THR A 148 0.11 -7.88 3.26
N ARG A 149 -0.78 -8.44 4.09
CA ARG A 149 -1.17 -9.84 4.07
C ARG A 149 -2.30 -10.12 3.08
N GLY A 150 -2.79 -9.08 2.41
CA GLY A 150 -3.69 -9.16 1.27
C GLY A 150 -2.92 -9.55 0.00
N GLY A 151 -3.64 -9.97 -1.04
CA GLY A 151 -3.04 -10.36 -2.32
C GLY A 151 -2.26 -9.21 -2.98
N PHE A 152 -1.59 -9.51 -4.09
CA PHE A 152 -0.81 -8.54 -4.89
C PHE A 152 -1.57 -7.28 -5.30
N ASP A 153 -2.90 -7.34 -5.22
CA ASP A 153 -3.82 -6.28 -5.64
C ASP A 153 -4.00 -5.19 -4.59
N GLU A 154 -3.51 -5.38 -3.36
CA GLU A 154 -3.67 -4.40 -2.30
C GLU A 154 -2.47 -3.45 -2.22
N ASN A 155 -2.77 -2.16 -2.10
CA ASN A 155 -1.77 -1.14 -1.82
C ASN A 155 -1.48 -1.12 -0.31
N GLY A 156 -0.21 -0.97 0.04
CA GLY A 156 0.28 -0.88 1.41
C GLY A 156 1.61 -0.15 1.42
N ARG A 157 2.22 -0.02 2.57
CA ARG A 157 3.54 0.60 2.67
C ARG A 157 4.58 -0.18 1.86
N SER A 158 5.51 0.55 1.24
CA SER A 158 6.70 -0.03 0.61
C SER A 158 7.80 -0.11 1.67
N ASP A 159 7.83 -1.20 2.43
CA ASP A 159 8.76 -1.38 3.54
C ASP A 159 10.17 -1.80 3.08
N VAL A 160 10.25 -2.42 1.92
CA VAL A 160 11.50 -2.68 1.22
C VAL A 160 11.48 -1.92 -0.10
N ILE A 161 12.48 -1.10 -0.32
CA ILE A 161 12.66 -0.35 -1.57
C ILE A 161 14.09 -0.59 -2.03
N MET A 162 14.24 -1.32 -3.11
CA MET A 162 15.54 -1.67 -3.67
C MET A 162 15.50 -1.50 -5.19
N VAL A 163 16.59 -1.00 -5.75
CA VAL A 163 16.80 -0.93 -7.20
C VAL A 163 17.89 -1.90 -7.59
N ALA A 164 17.56 -2.86 -8.46
CA ALA A 164 18.52 -3.74 -9.11
C ALA A 164 18.88 -3.15 -10.48
N THR A 165 20.09 -2.63 -10.62
CA THR A 165 20.65 -2.20 -11.90
C THR A 165 21.39 -3.36 -12.53
N VAL A 166 20.85 -3.88 -13.63
CA VAL A 166 21.41 -5.04 -14.35
C VAL A 166 22.17 -4.56 -15.58
N ASN A 167 23.43 -4.97 -15.71
CA ASN A 167 24.23 -4.75 -16.91
C ASN A 167 24.61 -6.09 -17.55
N PRO A 168 23.90 -6.50 -18.62
CA PRO A 168 24.13 -7.79 -19.27
C PRO A 168 25.51 -7.91 -19.91
N LYS A 169 26.10 -6.80 -20.39
CA LYS A 169 27.41 -6.83 -21.05
C LYS A 169 28.56 -7.10 -20.08
N SER A 170 28.49 -6.51 -18.88
CA SER A 170 29.49 -6.74 -17.86
C SER A 170 29.17 -7.91 -16.93
N HIS A 171 27.99 -8.53 -17.09
CA HIS A 171 27.45 -9.57 -16.21
C HIS A 171 27.42 -9.14 -14.73
N THR A 172 27.04 -7.87 -14.50
CA THR A 172 26.99 -7.30 -13.15
C THR A 172 25.58 -6.89 -12.78
N ILE A 173 25.26 -7.05 -11.49
CA ILE A 173 24.03 -6.55 -10.87
C ILE A 173 24.44 -5.69 -9.68
N LEU A 174 24.02 -4.43 -9.69
CA LEU A 174 24.16 -3.55 -8.54
C LEU A 174 22.82 -3.48 -7.81
N LEU A 175 22.82 -3.77 -6.51
CA LEU A 175 21.65 -3.60 -5.65
C LEU A 175 21.80 -2.33 -4.83
N THR A 176 20.89 -1.39 -5.00
CA THR A 176 20.83 -0.14 -4.25
C THR A 176 19.61 -0.16 -3.34
N SER A 177 19.82 -0.21 -2.04
CA SER A 177 18.73 -0.14 -1.05
C SER A 177 18.42 1.31 -0.71
N VAL A 178 17.13 1.65 -0.67
CA VAL A 178 16.63 2.96 -0.23
C VAL A 178 15.95 2.76 1.12
N PRO A 179 16.45 3.39 2.21
CA PRO A 179 15.84 3.27 3.53
C PRO A 179 14.38 3.74 3.52
N ARG A 180 13.48 2.92 4.06
CA ARG A 180 12.03 3.18 4.05
C ARG A 180 11.61 4.48 4.72
N ASP A 181 12.40 4.97 5.65
CA ASP A 181 12.10 6.18 6.43
C ASP A 181 12.70 7.47 5.82
N PHE A 182 13.30 7.40 4.61
CA PHE A 182 13.73 8.61 3.92
C PHE A 182 12.57 9.57 3.74
N TYR A 183 12.79 10.82 4.16
CA TYR A 183 11.85 11.92 3.99
C TYR A 183 12.12 12.59 2.64
N VAL A 184 11.23 12.40 1.70
CA VAL A 184 11.45 12.74 0.29
C VAL A 184 10.27 13.52 -0.29
N THR A 185 10.53 14.23 -1.37
CA THR A 185 9.45 14.84 -2.16
C THR A 185 8.76 13.78 -3.00
N THR A 186 7.48 13.53 -2.73
CA THR A 186 6.68 12.54 -3.47
C THR A 186 6.48 12.94 -4.92
N ALA A 187 6.38 11.95 -5.80
CA ALA A 187 6.08 12.11 -7.21
C ALA A 187 4.89 11.23 -7.59
N CYS A 188 3.72 11.85 -7.73
CA CYS A 188 2.46 11.19 -8.06
C CYS A 188 1.98 11.58 -9.45
N ASP A 189 1.20 10.70 -10.08
CA ASP A 189 0.36 11.07 -11.21
C ASP A 189 -1.00 11.59 -10.73
N ALA A 190 -1.66 12.34 -11.58
CA ALA A 190 -3.04 12.74 -11.35
C ALA A 190 -3.91 11.48 -11.21
N GLY A 191 -4.55 11.30 -10.05
CA GLY A 191 -5.37 10.13 -9.75
C GLY A 191 -4.73 9.07 -8.86
N ASP A 192 -3.42 9.15 -8.57
CA ASP A 192 -2.75 8.24 -7.61
C ASP A 192 -3.20 8.48 -6.15
N GLY A 193 -3.89 9.59 -5.89
CA GLY A 193 -4.43 9.90 -4.57
C GLY A 193 -3.43 10.45 -3.57
N CYS A 194 -2.19 10.72 -3.98
CA CYS A 194 -1.22 11.42 -3.16
C CYS A 194 -1.07 12.88 -3.58
N MET A 195 -0.52 13.70 -2.70
CA MET A 195 -0.25 15.11 -3.00
C MET A 195 1.10 15.25 -3.72
N GLN A 196 1.06 15.63 -4.99
CA GLN A 196 2.27 15.86 -5.80
C GLN A 196 3.20 16.89 -5.15
N GLY A 197 4.45 16.49 -4.93
CA GLY A 197 5.48 17.37 -4.39
C GLY A 197 5.43 17.56 -2.87
N ALA A 198 4.54 16.88 -2.17
CA ALA A 198 4.54 16.86 -0.70
C ALA A 198 5.78 16.13 -0.18
N LEU A 199 6.27 16.55 0.98
CA LEU A 199 7.31 15.83 1.70
C LEU A 199 6.66 14.75 2.56
N ASP A 200 7.13 13.50 2.40
CA ASP A 200 6.65 12.37 3.20
C ASP A 200 7.74 11.28 3.29
N LYS A 201 7.56 10.32 4.18
CA LYS A 201 8.38 9.12 4.21
C LYS A 201 8.18 8.33 2.91
N ILE A 202 9.29 7.86 2.31
CA ILE A 202 9.21 7.14 1.05
C ILE A 202 8.39 5.85 1.14
N THR A 203 8.33 5.20 2.31
CA THR A 203 7.49 4.00 2.55
C THR A 203 6.00 4.26 2.26
N HIS A 204 5.50 5.48 2.54
CA HIS A 204 4.10 5.83 2.33
C HIS A 204 3.71 5.93 0.85
N THR A 205 4.68 6.05 -0.04
CA THR A 205 4.39 6.07 -1.49
C THR A 205 3.70 4.81 -1.98
N GLY A 206 3.97 3.65 -1.33
CA GLY A 206 3.34 2.37 -1.64
C GLY A 206 1.83 2.34 -1.36
N ILE A 207 1.34 3.14 -0.42
CA ILE A 207 -0.09 3.30 -0.10
C ILE A 207 -0.85 3.82 -1.32
N HIS A 208 -0.19 4.65 -2.12
CA HIS A 208 -0.73 5.25 -3.33
C HIS A 208 -0.47 4.41 -4.59
N GLY A 209 0.22 3.29 -4.43
CA GLY A 209 0.51 2.33 -5.50
C GLY A 209 1.98 2.30 -5.93
N THR A 210 2.34 1.21 -6.59
CA THR A 210 3.72 0.94 -7.02
C THR A 210 4.27 2.03 -7.95
N ASN A 211 3.40 2.64 -8.77
CA ASN A 211 3.80 3.72 -9.68
C ASN A 211 4.28 4.97 -8.93
N THR A 212 3.62 5.33 -7.83
CA THR A 212 4.04 6.45 -6.97
C THR A 212 5.40 6.17 -6.34
N THR A 213 5.64 4.95 -5.86
CA THR A 213 6.96 4.54 -5.36
C THR A 213 8.02 4.62 -6.46
N LYS A 214 7.74 4.07 -7.65
CA LYS A 214 8.63 4.11 -8.81
C LYS A 214 9.07 5.54 -9.13
N ARG A 215 8.12 6.43 -9.35
CA ARG A 215 8.41 7.83 -9.74
C ARG A 215 9.13 8.62 -8.66
N THR A 216 8.83 8.34 -7.40
CA THR A 216 9.54 8.95 -6.27
C THR A 216 10.99 8.49 -6.20
N VAL A 217 11.25 7.19 -6.43
CA VAL A 217 12.60 6.64 -6.49
C VAL A 217 13.36 7.15 -7.73
N GLU A 218 12.73 7.23 -8.89
CA GLU A 218 13.30 7.82 -10.11
C GLU A 218 13.75 9.27 -9.87
N LYS A 219 12.90 10.06 -9.22
CA LYS A 219 13.22 11.45 -8.85
C LYS A 219 14.34 11.54 -7.83
N LEU A 220 14.35 10.67 -6.82
CA LEU A 220 15.34 10.64 -5.76
C LEU A 220 16.74 10.29 -6.30
N LEU A 221 16.82 9.26 -7.14
CA LEU A 221 18.09 8.73 -7.63
C LEU A 221 18.52 9.33 -8.98
N GLY A 222 17.65 10.06 -9.68
CA GLY A 222 17.93 10.61 -10.99
C GLY A 222 18.10 9.54 -12.09
N ILE A 223 17.42 8.41 -11.97
CA ILE A 223 17.50 7.26 -12.88
C ILE A 223 16.12 6.94 -13.45
N GLU A 224 16.08 6.25 -14.59
CA GLU A 224 14.85 5.65 -15.13
C GLU A 224 14.71 4.21 -14.60
N ILE A 225 13.52 3.84 -14.13
CA ILE A 225 13.16 2.49 -13.72
C ILE A 225 12.36 1.84 -14.84
N ASN A 226 12.91 0.76 -15.42
CA ASN A 226 12.32 0.09 -16.56
C ASN A 226 11.25 -0.94 -16.16
N TYR A 227 11.44 -1.60 -15.02
CA TYR A 227 10.55 -2.64 -14.53
C TYR A 227 10.29 -2.47 -13.04
N THR A 228 9.12 -2.91 -12.59
CA THR A 228 8.75 -2.96 -11.17
C THR A 228 8.42 -4.39 -10.77
N PHE A 229 8.87 -4.77 -9.58
CA PHE A 229 8.58 -6.06 -8.99
C PHE A 229 8.08 -5.85 -7.55
N LYS A 230 6.79 -6.10 -7.33
CA LYS A 230 6.18 -6.01 -6.00
C LYS A 230 6.23 -7.38 -5.34
N VAL A 231 6.72 -7.42 -4.10
CA VAL A 231 6.81 -8.64 -3.29
C VAL A 231 6.04 -8.44 -1.98
N GLY A 232 5.32 -9.45 -1.57
CA GLY A 232 4.72 -9.59 -0.24
C GLY A 232 5.24 -10.87 0.42
N PHE A 233 4.85 -11.14 1.65
CA PHE A 233 5.27 -12.36 2.36
C PHE A 233 4.94 -13.64 1.59
N ASP A 234 3.70 -13.74 1.06
CA ASP A 234 3.27 -14.90 0.29
C ASP A 234 4.10 -15.08 -1.00
N THR A 235 4.52 -13.97 -1.63
CA THR A 235 5.35 -14.01 -2.83
C THR A 235 6.73 -14.58 -2.56
N VAL A 236 7.34 -14.19 -1.44
CA VAL A 236 8.67 -14.71 -1.05
C VAL A 236 8.56 -16.22 -0.82
N THR A 237 7.53 -16.66 -0.12
CA THR A 237 7.27 -18.09 0.09
C THR A 237 7.08 -18.82 -1.22
N ASP A 238 6.22 -18.31 -2.11
CA ASP A 238 5.95 -18.89 -3.44
C ASP A 238 7.23 -18.98 -4.30
N ILE A 239 8.13 -17.99 -4.21
CA ILE A 239 9.41 -18.00 -4.96
C ILE A 239 10.33 -19.07 -4.38
N VAL A 240 10.50 -19.11 -3.06
CA VAL A 240 11.36 -20.08 -2.37
C VAL A 240 10.88 -21.50 -2.69
N ASP A 241 9.57 -21.75 -2.62
CA ASP A 241 8.99 -23.04 -2.97
C ASP A 241 9.20 -23.41 -4.44
N ALA A 242 9.08 -22.42 -5.34
CA ALA A 242 9.24 -22.63 -6.79
C ALA A 242 10.67 -23.03 -7.19
N ILE A 243 11.68 -22.56 -6.45
CA ILE A 243 13.10 -22.90 -6.68
C ILE A 243 13.56 -24.13 -5.89
N GLY A 244 12.69 -24.69 -5.03
CA GLY A 244 12.98 -25.89 -4.23
C GLY A 244 13.64 -25.62 -2.89
N GLY A 245 13.49 -24.40 -2.39
CA GLY A 245 14.06 -23.97 -1.10
C GLY A 245 15.35 -23.16 -1.25
N VAL A 246 15.80 -22.61 -0.15
CA VAL A 246 17.08 -21.91 0.00
C VAL A 246 17.82 -22.42 1.22
N ASP A 247 19.11 -22.65 1.09
CA ASP A 247 19.97 -23.01 2.21
C ASP A 247 20.38 -21.74 2.97
N VAL A 248 20.06 -21.68 4.25
CA VAL A 248 20.44 -20.56 5.12
C VAL A 248 21.37 -21.06 6.22
N THR A 249 22.58 -20.51 6.29
CA THR A 249 23.48 -20.78 7.40
C THR A 249 23.29 -19.69 8.45
N VAL A 250 22.84 -20.08 9.63
CA VAL A 250 22.70 -19.18 10.79
C VAL A 250 24.04 -19.10 11.49
N GLU A 251 24.56 -17.89 11.72
CA GLU A 251 25.80 -17.70 12.48
C GLU A 251 25.57 -18.06 13.97
N PRO A 252 26.57 -18.67 14.64
CA PRO A 252 26.46 -18.98 16.06
C PRO A 252 26.12 -17.74 16.90
N GLY A 253 25.11 -17.86 17.77
CA GLY A 253 24.58 -16.77 18.59
C GLY A 253 23.41 -15.99 17.97
N TYR A 254 23.00 -16.33 16.74
CA TYR A 254 21.81 -15.80 16.08
C TYR A 254 20.75 -16.89 15.86
N GLU A 255 20.88 -18.03 16.56
CA GLU A 255 19.86 -19.07 16.56
C GLU A 255 18.58 -18.51 17.16
N CYS A 256 17.50 -18.58 16.39
CA CYS A 256 16.20 -18.03 16.76
C CYS A 256 15.31 -19.17 17.27
N ASP A 257 15.40 -19.50 18.56
CA ASP A 257 14.60 -20.57 19.20
C ASP A 257 13.10 -20.25 19.29
N ASN A 258 12.69 -19.01 18.97
CA ASN A 258 11.35 -18.51 19.25
C ASN A 258 10.49 -18.18 18.03
N PHE A 259 11.00 -18.35 16.82
CA PHE A 259 10.14 -18.25 15.65
C PHE A 259 9.48 -19.59 15.36
N LEU A 260 8.37 -19.80 16.05
CA LEU A 260 7.26 -20.67 15.68
C LEU A 260 7.68 -21.91 14.87
N HIS A 261 8.04 -22.93 15.57
CA HIS A 261 7.73 -24.28 15.10
C HIS A 261 6.19 -24.37 14.98
N ALA A 262 5.60 -23.77 13.95
CA ALA A 262 4.28 -24.19 13.51
C ALA A 262 4.45 -25.62 13.03
N PRO A 263 3.77 -26.61 13.62
CA PRO A 263 3.86 -27.99 13.13
C PRO A 263 3.35 -28.00 11.70
N GLY A 264 4.24 -28.25 10.74
CA GLY A 264 3.91 -28.33 9.32
C GLY A 264 4.65 -27.41 8.37
N LEU A 265 5.58 -26.57 8.85
CA LEU A 265 6.53 -25.82 8.00
C LEU A 265 7.89 -26.51 8.12
N SER A 266 8.12 -27.51 7.27
CA SER A 266 9.45 -28.06 6.96
C SER A 266 9.93 -27.54 5.63
#